data_4a92a4e3effa2b832a3b3ec8dd3f079f
#
_entry.id   4a92a4e3effa2b832a3b3ec8dd3f079f
#
_cell.length_a   1.000
_cell.length_b   1.000
_cell.length_c   1.000
_cell.angle_alpha   90.00
_cell.angle_beta   90.00
_cell.angle_gamma   90.00
#
_symmetry.space_group_name_H-M   'P 1'
#
loop_
_entity.id
_entity.type
_entity.pdbx_description
1 polymer ?
#
loop_
_entity_poly.entity_id
_entity_poly.type
_entity_poly.pdbx_seq_one_letter_code
_entity_poly.pdbx_strand_id
1 'polypeptide(L)'
;MWGIFCWGEDMKNNNVHKITITAIMGAIGFILMLLEFPLAFMIPSFIKFDFSELPALITAFAVGPWWGVLVCLIKNILHLFVGQTAGVGELSNFVLGAIFVLGAGVVYKYKKTRAGALVGSLVGAVLMAVISIATNYYFVYPIYAKMLIPMDAIISMYSDILPKADTLIEALLIFNLPFNFAKGLIDAAICFMVYKKLSPILKNTKK
;
A
#
# COMPACT_ATOMS: atom_id res chain seq x y z
N MET A 1 -25.78 -21.27 1.33
CA MET A 1 -24.40 -21.29 1.90
C MET A 1 -23.61 -20.04 1.45
N TRP A 2 -24.14 -18.82 1.72
CA TRP A 2 -23.64 -17.54 1.19
C TRP A 2 -23.42 -16.47 2.28
N GLY A 3 -23.11 -16.91 3.51
CA GLY A 3 -22.95 -16.05 4.69
C GLY A 3 -21.54 -15.53 4.97
N ILE A 4 -20.66 -15.35 3.96
CA ILE A 4 -19.21 -15.18 4.18
C ILE A 4 -18.77 -13.71 4.21
N PHE A 5 -19.64 -12.76 3.88
CA PHE A 5 -19.26 -11.34 3.75
C PHE A 5 -19.93 -10.39 4.75
N CYS A 6 -20.50 -10.89 5.84
CA CYS A 6 -20.92 -10.02 6.95
C CYS A 6 -19.75 -9.80 7.89
N TRP A 7 -18.95 -8.78 7.62
CA TRP A 7 -17.86 -8.33 8.46
C TRP A 7 -18.38 -7.26 9.43
N GLY A 8 -18.09 -7.42 10.68
CA GLY A 8 -18.04 -6.29 11.59
C GLY A 8 -19.11 -6.16 12.66
N GLU A 9 -20.03 -7.07 12.86
CA GLU A 9 -20.94 -6.97 14.01
C GLU A 9 -20.39 -7.60 15.28
N ASP A 10 -19.66 -8.72 15.18
CA ASP A 10 -19.12 -9.43 16.36
C ASP A 10 -17.79 -8.89 16.91
N MET A 11 -17.08 -8.06 16.12
CA MET A 11 -15.80 -7.46 16.57
C MET A 11 -15.95 -6.09 17.22
N LYS A 12 -17.16 -5.62 17.43
CA LYS A 12 -17.43 -4.24 17.87
C LYS A 12 -16.93 -3.90 19.27
N ASN A 13 -16.56 -4.89 20.09
CA ASN A 13 -16.32 -4.66 21.52
C ASN A 13 -14.99 -5.15 22.11
N ASN A 14 -14.04 -5.65 21.30
CA ASN A 14 -12.75 -6.09 21.86
C ASN A 14 -11.57 -5.32 21.28
N ASN A 15 -11.22 -4.20 21.88
CA ASN A 15 -10.09 -3.38 21.47
C ASN A 15 -8.76 -4.16 21.52
N VAL A 16 -8.60 -5.08 22.47
CA VAL A 16 -7.41 -5.94 22.57
C VAL A 16 -7.25 -6.79 21.30
N HIS A 17 -8.30 -7.41 20.82
CA HIS A 17 -8.27 -8.23 19.60
C HIS A 17 -7.88 -7.40 18.36
N LYS A 18 -8.43 -6.17 18.22
CA LYS A 18 -8.09 -5.27 17.11
C LYS A 18 -6.63 -4.86 17.17
N ILE A 19 -6.10 -4.53 18.35
CA ILE A 19 -4.70 -4.16 18.57
C ILE A 19 -3.81 -5.36 18.21
N THR A 20 -4.14 -6.56 18.69
CA THR A 20 -3.37 -7.78 18.44
C THR A 20 -3.31 -8.10 16.93
N ILE A 21 -4.44 -8.07 16.23
CA ILE A 21 -4.47 -8.27 14.77
C ILE A 21 -3.62 -7.22 14.07
N THR A 22 -3.77 -5.95 14.43
CA THR A 22 -3.03 -4.86 13.80
C THR A 22 -1.53 -5.01 14.01
N ALA A 23 -1.08 -5.40 15.20
CA ALA A 23 0.32 -5.63 15.50
C ALA A 23 0.89 -6.81 14.69
N ILE A 24 0.18 -7.94 14.65
CA ILE A 24 0.58 -9.12 13.86
C ILE A 24 0.64 -8.78 12.38
N MET A 25 -0.38 -8.11 11.84
CA MET A 25 -0.41 -7.72 10.44
C MET A 25 0.64 -6.66 10.10
N GLY A 26 0.98 -5.80 11.06
CA GLY A 26 2.11 -4.86 10.93
C GLY A 26 3.45 -5.58 10.81
N ALA A 27 3.67 -6.60 11.64
CA ALA A 27 4.88 -7.44 11.56
C ALA A 27 4.94 -8.23 10.23
N ILE A 28 3.83 -8.81 9.79
CA ILE A 28 3.75 -9.50 8.48
C ILE A 28 4.01 -8.50 7.34
N GLY A 29 3.43 -7.30 7.42
CA GLY A 29 3.68 -6.22 6.44
C GLY A 29 5.15 -5.84 6.38
N PHE A 30 5.82 -5.72 7.51
CA PHE A 30 7.26 -5.48 7.58
C PHE A 30 8.06 -6.60 6.90
N ILE A 31 7.76 -7.87 7.21
CA ILE A 31 8.44 -9.02 6.56
C ILE A 31 8.25 -8.99 5.03
N LEU A 32 7.04 -8.71 4.56
CA LEU A 32 6.77 -8.59 3.12
C LEU A 32 7.48 -7.38 2.49
N MET A 33 7.70 -6.31 3.25
CA MET A 33 8.46 -5.15 2.80
C MET A 33 9.96 -5.47 2.67
N LEU A 34 10.52 -6.34 3.53
CA LEU A 34 11.89 -6.83 3.38
C LEU A 34 12.12 -7.65 2.11
N LEU A 35 11.05 -8.22 1.55
CA LEU A 35 11.08 -8.98 0.30
C LEU A 35 10.89 -8.08 -0.94
N GLU A 36 11.16 -6.79 -0.81
CA GLU A 36 11.10 -5.84 -1.90
C GLU A 36 12.11 -6.16 -3.02
N PHE A 37 11.72 -5.96 -4.27
CA PHE A 37 12.57 -6.18 -5.43
C PHE A 37 12.39 -5.10 -6.50
N PRO A 38 13.47 -4.70 -7.20
CA PRO A 38 13.39 -3.72 -8.27
C PRO A 38 12.80 -4.34 -9.54
N LEU A 39 11.93 -3.58 -10.22
CA LEU A 39 11.44 -3.91 -11.57
C LEU A 39 12.19 -3.04 -12.59
N ALA A 40 13.51 -3.15 -12.65
CA ALA A 40 14.41 -2.26 -13.39
C ALA A 40 14.12 -2.16 -14.89
N PHE A 41 13.36 -3.10 -15.48
CA PHE A 41 12.89 -3.04 -16.87
C PHE A 41 11.67 -2.14 -17.08
N MET A 42 10.96 -1.77 -16.00
CA MET A 42 9.74 -0.95 -16.07
C MET A 42 9.90 0.39 -15.37
N ILE A 43 10.76 0.50 -14.35
CA ILE A 43 10.89 1.68 -13.51
C ILE A 43 12.32 1.74 -12.94
N PRO A 44 12.89 2.93 -12.67
CA PRO A 44 14.22 3.04 -12.07
C PRO A 44 14.39 2.18 -10.82
N SER A 45 15.57 1.58 -10.66
CA SER A 45 15.87 0.55 -9.66
C SER A 45 15.76 0.99 -8.20
N PHE A 46 15.74 2.31 -7.95
CA PHE A 46 15.52 2.84 -6.60
C PHE A 46 14.04 2.75 -6.15
N ILE A 47 13.11 2.52 -7.09
CA ILE A 47 11.71 2.23 -6.80
C ILE A 47 11.54 0.71 -6.79
N LYS A 48 11.11 0.19 -5.66
CA LYS A 48 10.98 -1.26 -5.47
C LYS A 48 9.52 -1.65 -5.34
N PHE A 49 9.21 -2.83 -5.80
CA PHE A 49 7.90 -3.46 -5.65
C PHE A 49 7.91 -4.39 -4.44
N ASP A 50 6.87 -4.35 -3.65
CA ASP A 50 6.64 -5.21 -2.51
C ASP A 50 5.14 -5.49 -2.33
N PHE A 51 4.79 -6.45 -1.47
CA PHE A 51 3.42 -6.83 -1.16
C PHE A 51 3.00 -6.38 0.25
N SER A 52 3.66 -5.40 0.82
CA SER A 52 3.47 -5.01 2.22
C SER A 52 2.14 -4.29 2.50
N GLU A 53 1.46 -3.77 1.47
CA GLU A 53 0.11 -3.22 1.57
C GLU A 53 -0.96 -4.30 1.75
N LEU A 54 -0.69 -5.56 1.38
CA LEU A 54 -1.64 -6.66 1.49
C LEU A 54 -2.17 -6.89 2.92
N PRO A 55 -1.32 -7.03 3.97
CA PRO A 55 -1.80 -7.14 5.34
C PRO A 55 -2.60 -5.92 5.82
N ALA A 56 -2.21 -4.73 5.37
CA ALA A 56 -2.91 -3.49 5.68
C ALA A 56 -4.31 -3.46 5.07
N LEU A 57 -4.46 -3.86 3.81
CA LEU A 57 -5.73 -3.95 3.10
C LEU A 57 -6.65 -5.00 3.75
N ILE A 58 -6.12 -6.17 4.08
CA ILE A 58 -6.85 -7.22 4.82
C ILE A 58 -7.35 -6.66 6.16
N THR A 59 -6.51 -5.96 6.90
CA THR A 59 -6.88 -5.36 8.19
C THR A 59 -7.93 -4.27 8.02
N ALA A 60 -7.83 -3.44 6.97
CA ALA A 60 -8.81 -2.42 6.67
C ALA A 60 -10.21 -3.01 6.42
N PHE A 61 -10.29 -4.16 5.74
CA PHE A 61 -11.55 -4.86 5.51
C PHE A 61 -12.03 -5.64 6.73
N ALA A 62 -11.12 -6.21 7.54
CA ALA A 62 -11.45 -7.03 8.69
C ALA A 62 -11.86 -6.22 9.91
N VAL A 63 -11.06 -5.23 10.23
CA VAL A 63 -11.12 -4.48 11.50
C VAL A 63 -11.62 -3.06 11.27
N GLY A 64 -11.23 -2.46 10.15
CA GLY A 64 -11.64 -1.11 9.75
C GLY A 64 -10.51 -0.29 9.13
N PRO A 65 -10.84 0.78 8.37
CA PRO A 65 -9.88 1.52 7.57
C PRO A 65 -8.73 2.11 8.38
N TRP A 66 -9.00 2.68 9.56
CA TRP A 66 -7.97 3.26 10.41
C TRP A 66 -6.97 2.24 10.97
N TRP A 67 -7.42 0.99 11.22
CA TRP A 67 -6.55 -0.09 11.63
C TRP A 67 -5.62 -0.54 10.50
N GLY A 68 -6.10 -0.49 9.25
CA GLY A 68 -5.24 -0.69 8.08
C GLY A 68 -4.16 0.38 7.95
N VAL A 69 -4.49 1.66 8.21
CA VAL A 69 -3.50 2.74 8.26
C VAL A 69 -2.45 2.52 9.35
N LEU A 70 -2.87 2.03 10.53
CA LEU A 70 -1.93 1.70 11.59
C LEU A 70 -0.98 0.56 11.18
N VAL A 71 -1.44 -0.44 10.41
CA VAL A 71 -0.55 -1.46 9.83
C VAL A 71 0.48 -0.82 8.90
N CYS A 72 0.07 0.11 8.02
CA CYS A 72 0.99 0.85 7.16
C CYS A 72 2.02 1.65 7.99
N LEU A 73 1.58 2.27 9.09
CA LEU A 73 2.50 2.99 9.97
C LEU A 73 3.52 2.07 10.64
N ILE A 74 3.07 0.96 11.24
CA ILE A 74 3.92 0.01 11.96
C ILE A 74 4.98 -0.57 11.02
N LYS A 75 4.60 -1.08 9.84
CA LYS A 75 5.56 -1.67 8.90
C LYS A 75 6.63 -0.68 8.46
N ASN A 76 6.24 0.58 8.18
CA ASN A 76 7.18 1.61 7.75
C ASN A 76 8.08 2.09 8.87
N ILE A 77 7.59 2.21 10.11
CA ILE A 77 8.45 2.49 11.28
C ILE A 77 9.48 1.39 11.48
N LEU A 78 9.08 0.12 11.38
CA LEU A 78 10.01 -0.99 11.50
C LEU A 78 11.04 -0.99 10.36
N HIS A 79 10.63 -0.64 9.14
CA HIS A 79 11.52 -0.61 7.98
C HIS A 79 12.54 0.53 8.04
N LEU A 80 12.26 1.63 8.76
CA LEU A 80 13.24 2.72 8.97
C LEU A 80 14.58 2.25 9.54
N PHE A 81 14.60 1.16 10.33
CA PHE A 81 15.83 0.64 10.95
C PHE A 81 16.71 -0.18 9.98
N VAL A 82 16.17 -0.59 8.84
CA VAL A 82 16.86 -1.45 7.86
C VAL A 82 16.86 -0.85 6.45
N GLY A 83 16.03 0.17 6.22
CA GLY A 83 15.90 0.86 4.93
C GLY A 83 17.15 1.67 4.56
N GLN A 84 17.34 1.87 3.25
CA GLN A 84 18.50 2.59 2.69
C GLN A 84 18.12 3.95 2.09
N THR A 85 16.90 4.41 2.32
CA THR A 85 16.31 5.60 1.71
C THR A 85 16.31 6.83 2.63
N ALA A 86 17.07 6.77 3.74
CA ALA A 86 17.08 7.83 4.76
C ALA A 86 15.66 8.21 5.27
N GLY A 87 14.72 7.27 5.23
CA GLY A 87 13.33 7.46 5.68
C GLY A 87 12.40 8.07 4.63
N VAL A 88 12.91 8.56 3.51
CA VAL A 88 12.08 9.22 2.47
C VAL A 88 11.21 8.20 1.73
N GLY A 89 11.78 7.04 1.43
CA GLY A 89 11.05 5.92 0.81
C GLY A 89 9.95 5.38 1.73
N GLU A 90 10.25 5.21 3.01
CA GLU A 90 9.32 4.75 4.03
C GLU A 90 8.17 5.74 4.23
N LEU A 91 8.47 7.04 4.25
CA LEU A 91 7.45 8.08 4.34
C LEU A 91 6.53 8.06 3.11
N SER A 92 7.10 7.95 1.91
CA SER A 92 6.34 7.84 0.67
C SER A 92 5.47 6.58 0.67
N ASN A 93 6.03 5.43 1.01
CA ASN A 93 5.32 4.16 1.11
C ASN A 93 4.18 4.24 2.14
N PHE A 94 4.41 4.86 3.31
CA PHE A 94 3.37 5.06 4.32
C PHE A 94 2.22 5.92 3.79
N VAL A 95 2.51 7.08 3.19
CA VAL A 95 1.47 8.00 2.70
C VAL A 95 0.63 7.34 1.62
N LEU A 96 1.27 6.71 0.63
CA LEU A 96 0.57 6.07 -0.49
C LEU A 96 -0.21 4.83 -0.04
N GLY A 97 0.39 3.99 0.81
CA GLY A 97 -0.27 2.83 1.39
C GLY A 97 -1.47 3.22 2.27
N ALA A 98 -1.34 4.27 3.10
CA ALA A 98 -2.44 4.78 3.92
C ALA A 98 -3.61 5.26 3.07
N ILE A 99 -3.34 6.00 1.98
CA ILE A 99 -4.36 6.48 1.04
C ILE A 99 -5.07 5.30 0.37
N PHE A 100 -4.31 4.30 -0.09
CA PHE A 100 -4.85 3.08 -0.69
C PHE A 100 -5.81 2.37 0.24
N VAL A 101 -5.35 2.05 1.45
CA VAL A 101 -6.15 1.29 2.43
C VAL A 101 -7.32 2.09 2.99
N LEU A 102 -7.18 3.41 3.17
CA LEU A 102 -8.28 4.28 3.56
C LEU A 102 -9.36 4.32 2.49
N GLY A 103 -8.99 4.58 1.24
CA GLY A 103 -9.92 4.61 0.11
C GLY A 103 -10.68 3.28 -0.02
N ALA A 104 -9.95 2.16 -0.01
CA ALA A 104 -10.53 0.84 -0.06
C ALA A 104 -11.45 0.54 1.13
N GLY A 105 -10.96 0.78 2.34
CA GLY A 105 -11.66 0.46 3.58
C GLY A 105 -12.89 1.32 3.84
N VAL A 106 -12.85 2.62 3.48
CA VAL A 106 -13.99 3.52 3.64
C VAL A 106 -15.14 3.10 2.72
N VAL A 107 -14.86 2.86 1.43
CA VAL A 107 -15.88 2.38 0.49
C VAL A 107 -16.49 1.05 0.97
N TYR A 108 -15.62 0.13 1.40
CA TYR A 108 -16.07 -1.15 1.92
C TYR A 108 -16.93 -1.02 3.21
N LYS A 109 -16.61 -0.06 4.08
CA LYS A 109 -17.38 0.19 5.31
C LYS A 109 -18.85 0.53 5.01
N TYR A 110 -19.10 1.27 3.91
CA TYR A 110 -20.46 1.60 3.48
C TYR A 110 -21.16 0.45 2.75
N LYS A 111 -20.42 -0.36 2.01
CA LYS A 111 -20.97 -1.48 1.24
C LYS A 111 -20.19 -2.77 1.52
N LYS A 112 -20.55 -3.46 2.60
CA LYS A 112 -19.90 -4.68 3.09
C LYS A 112 -20.23 -5.91 2.23
N THR A 113 -19.88 -5.85 0.94
CA THR A 113 -20.07 -6.93 -0.04
C THR A 113 -18.79 -7.17 -0.80
N ARG A 114 -18.69 -8.29 -1.54
CA ARG A 114 -17.55 -8.54 -2.43
C ARG A 114 -17.38 -7.42 -3.47
N ALA A 115 -18.48 -6.98 -4.06
CA ALA A 115 -18.48 -5.87 -4.99
C ALA A 115 -17.99 -4.57 -4.33
N GLY A 116 -18.42 -4.31 -3.08
CA GLY A 116 -17.95 -3.16 -2.31
C GLY A 116 -16.46 -3.21 -2.01
N ALA A 117 -15.90 -4.40 -1.72
CA ALA A 117 -14.46 -4.56 -1.54
C ALA A 117 -13.69 -4.35 -2.86
N LEU A 118 -14.19 -4.90 -3.98
CA LEU A 118 -13.59 -4.68 -5.31
C LEU A 118 -13.60 -3.21 -5.71
N VAL A 119 -14.77 -2.56 -5.63
CA VAL A 119 -14.90 -1.13 -5.94
C VAL A 119 -14.03 -0.30 -5.00
N GLY A 120 -14.01 -0.63 -3.72
CA GLY A 120 -13.16 0.05 -2.74
C GLY A 120 -11.68 -0.07 -3.06
N SER A 121 -11.21 -1.28 -3.40
CA SER A 121 -9.81 -1.48 -3.81
C SER A 121 -9.46 -0.70 -5.08
N LEU A 122 -10.37 -0.67 -6.06
CA LEU A 122 -10.17 0.12 -7.29
C LEU A 122 -10.08 1.62 -6.97
N VAL A 123 -11.00 2.14 -6.16
CA VAL A 123 -10.98 3.54 -5.73
C VAL A 123 -9.69 3.85 -4.96
N GLY A 124 -9.28 2.98 -4.04
CA GLY A 124 -8.01 3.13 -3.31
C GLY A 124 -6.81 3.15 -4.24
N ALA A 125 -6.74 2.24 -5.22
CA ALA A 125 -5.64 2.17 -6.19
C ALA A 125 -5.58 3.43 -7.07
N VAL A 126 -6.73 3.94 -7.53
CA VAL A 126 -6.79 5.21 -8.29
C VAL A 126 -6.32 6.38 -7.43
N LEU A 127 -6.81 6.49 -6.20
CA LEU A 127 -6.39 7.56 -5.29
C LEU A 127 -4.89 7.50 -5.01
N MET A 128 -4.35 6.32 -4.72
CA MET A 128 -2.91 6.12 -4.52
C MET A 128 -2.12 6.56 -5.76
N ALA A 129 -2.51 6.13 -6.95
CA ALA A 129 -1.84 6.47 -8.19
C ALA A 129 -1.86 7.97 -8.49
N VAL A 130 -3.00 8.63 -8.34
CA VAL A 130 -3.12 10.07 -8.60
C VAL A 130 -2.35 10.89 -7.56
N ILE A 131 -2.49 10.56 -6.27
CA ILE A 131 -1.81 11.29 -5.20
C ILE A 131 -0.31 11.03 -5.24
N SER A 132 0.15 9.88 -5.75
CA SER A 132 1.58 9.61 -5.91
C SER A 132 2.28 10.64 -6.80
N ILE A 133 1.61 11.20 -7.80
CA ILE A 133 2.17 12.25 -8.65
C ILE A 133 2.49 13.49 -7.79
N ALA A 134 1.50 13.97 -7.04
CA ALA A 134 1.66 15.16 -6.22
C ALA A 134 2.68 14.97 -5.09
N THR A 135 2.61 13.84 -4.37
CA THR A 135 3.55 13.55 -3.27
C THR A 135 4.97 13.38 -3.78
N ASN A 136 5.15 12.67 -4.89
CA ASN A 136 6.48 12.49 -5.47
C ASN A 136 7.03 13.79 -6.03
N TYR A 137 6.21 14.57 -6.76
CA TYR A 137 6.66 15.82 -7.39
C TYR A 137 7.07 16.88 -6.36
N TYR A 138 6.25 17.10 -5.32
CA TYR A 138 6.47 18.20 -4.36
C TYR A 138 7.32 17.81 -3.14
N PHE A 139 7.34 16.54 -2.77
CA PHE A 139 7.98 16.12 -1.51
C PHE A 139 9.08 15.08 -1.74
N VAL A 140 8.75 13.92 -2.29
CA VAL A 140 9.66 12.77 -2.29
C VAL A 140 10.89 13.05 -3.14
N TYR A 141 10.73 13.39 -4.41
CA TYR A 141 11.88 13.61 -5.31
C TYR A 141 12.71 14.84 -4.96
N PRO A 142 12.13 15.99 -4.55
CA PRO A 142 12.96 17.11 -4.05
C PRO A 142 13.79 16.77 -2.82
N ILE A 143 13.25 15.93 -1.90
CA ILE A 143 14.01 15.48 -0.73
C ILE A 143 15.07 14.46 -1.15
N TYR A 144 14.73 13.51 -2.03
CA TYR A 144 15.69 12.56 -2.62
C TYR A 144 16.85 13.27 -3.31
N ALA A 145 16.56 14.31 -4.08
CA ALA A 145 17.55 15.09 -4.79
C ALA A 145 18.52 15.84 -3.87
N LYS A 146 18.06 16.21 -2.67
CA LYS A 146 18.90 16.88 -1.66
C LYS A 146 19.73 15.91 -0.83
N MET A 147 19.25 14.69 -0.60
CA MET A 147 19.82 13.77 0.40
C MET A 147 20.56 12.58 -0.22
N LEU A 148 20.17 12.12 -1.41
CA LEU A 148 20.60 10.82 -1.93
C LEU A 148 21.15 10.88 -3.36
N ILE A 149 20.37 11.35 -4.33
CA ILE A 149 20.68 11.26 -5.76
C ILE A 149 20.29 12.59 -6.43
N PRO A 150 21.19 13.30 -7.15
CA PRO A 150 20.87 14.55 -7.84
C PRO A 150 19.68 14.39 -8.79
N MET A 151 18.86 15.46 -8.95
CA MET A 151 17.66 15.43 -9.77
C MET A 151 17.93 15.02 -11.22
N ASP A 152 19.03 15.53 -11.80
CA ASP A 152 19.41 15.19 -13.18
C ASP A 152 19.71 13.70 -13.35
N ALA A 153 20.32 13.07 -12.33
CA ALA A 153 20.56 11.64 -12.34
C ALA A 153 19.26 10.83 -12.19
N ILE A 154 18.29 11.33 -11.41
CA ILE A 154 16.96 10.71 -11.32
C ILE A 154 16.26 10.77 -12.68
N ILE A 155 16.24 11.93 -13.34
CA ILE A 155 15.60 12.10 -14.64
C ILE A 155 16.30 11.23 -15.70
N SER A 156 17.64 11.16 -15.70
CA SER A 156 18.38 10.32 -16.64
C SER A 156 18.02 8.84 -16.50
N MET A 157 17.83 8.33 -15.28
CA MET A 157 17.38 6.94 -15.07
C MET A 157 16.01 6.64 -15.70
N TYR A 158 15.12 7.62 -15.79
CA TYR A 158 13.84 7.48 -16.50
C TYR A 158 14.01 7.58 -18.01
N SER A 159 14.82 8.53 -18.48
CA SER A 159 15.11 8.73 -19.90
C SER A 159 15.85 7.55 -20.52
N ASP A 160 16.67 6.83 -19.73
CA ASP A 160 17.34 5.59 -20.15
C ASP A 160 16.34 4.47 -20.47
N ILE A 161 15.19 4.45 -19.77
CA ILE A 161 14.11 3.49 -20.02
C ILE A 161 13.24 3.97 -21.19
N LEU A 162 12.87 5.23 -21.19
CA LEU A 162 12.07 5.84 -22.25
C LEU A 162 12.54 7.28 -22.55
N PRO A 163 13.14 7.54 -23.72
CA PRO A 163 13.69 8.85 -24.08
C PRO A 163 12.70 10.03 -24.08
N LYS A 164 11.40 9.74 -24.03
CA LYS A 164 10.32 10.77 -23.93
C LYS A 164 10.12 11.28 -22.50
N ALA A 165 10.73 10.70 -21.49
CA ALA A 165 10.58 11.11 -20.09
C ALA A 165 11.69 12.08 -19.70
N ASP A 166 11.74 13.25 -20.35
CA ASP A 166 12.79 14.25 -20.19
C ASP A 166 12.55 15.18 -19.00
N THR A 167 11.36 15.17 -18.45
CA THR A 167 10.98 15.96 -17.28
C THR A 167 10.47 15.09 -16.14
N LEU A 168 10.61 15.58 -14.90
CA LEU A 168 10.12 14.87 -13.74
C LEU A 168 8.61 14.56 -13.84
N ILE A 169 7.81 15.50 -14.33
CA ILE A 169 6.36 15.30 -14.43
C ILE A 169 5.99 14.22 -15.46
N GLU A 170 6.69 14.16 -16.59
CA GLU A 170 6.51 13.10 -17.58
C GLU A 170 6.90 11.74 -17.02
N ALA A 171 8.04 11.67 -16.32
CA ALA A 171 8.47 10.46 -15.64
C ALA A 171 7.42 9.97 -14.64
N LEU A 172 6.82 10.86 -13.85
CA LEU A 172 5.78 10.51 -12.88
C LEU A 172 4.49 10.02 -13.55
N LEU A 173 4.07 10.68 -14.63
CA LEU A 173 2.85 10.32 -15.35
C LEU A 173 3.00 8.99 -16.12
N ILE A 174 4.16 8.77 -16.73
CA ILE A 174 4.40 7.60 -17.59
C ILE A 174 4.73 6.36 -16.73
N PHE A 175 5.46 6.51 -15.65
CA PHE A 175 5.99 5.40 -14.87
C PHE A 175 5.32 5.25 -13.50
N ASN A 176 5.35 6.30 -12.66
CA ASN A 176 4.90 6.19 -11.28
C ASN A 176 3.39 5.99 -11.14
N LEU A 177 2.60 6.69 -11.98
CA LEU A 177 1.15 6.55 -11.95
C LEU A 177 0.71 5.12 -12.29
N PRO A 178 1.08 4.52 -13.45
CA PRO A 178 0.67 3.16 -13.78
C PRO A 178 1.29 2.13 -12.84
N PHE A 179 2.52 2.36 -12.34
CA PHE A 179 3.16 1.47 -11.37
C PHE A 179 2.36 1.39 -10.06
N ASN A 180 2.02 2.53 -9.46
CA ASN A 180 1.25 2.55 -8.21
C ASN A 180 -0.17 2.00 -8.40
N PHE A 181 -0.79 2.30 -9.54
CA PHE A 181 -2.10 1.72 -9.89
C PHE A 181 -2.03 0.20 -10.00
N ALA A 182 -1.06 -0.32 -10.76
CA ALA A 182 -0.85 -1.75 -10.91
C ALA A 182 -0.51 -2.44 -9.58
N LYS A 183 0.35 -1.82 -8.75
CA LYS A 183 0.66 -2.31 -7.40
C LYS A 183 -0.61 -2.47 -6.57
N GLY A 184 -1.46 -1.45 -6.52
CA GLY A 184 -2.71 -1.51 -5.77
C GLY A 184 -3.68 -2.58 -6.29
N LEU A 185 -3.76 -2.79 -7.62
CA LEU A 185 -4.59 -3.85 -8.22
C LEU A 185 -4.05 -5.25 -7.92
N ILE A 186 -2.74 -5.44 -7.95
CA ILE A 186 -2.09 -6.73 -7.63
C ILE A 186 -2.34 -7.06 -6.15
N ASP A 187 -2.13 -6.11 -5.24
CA ASP A 187 -2.40 -6.30 -3.82
C ASP A 187 -3.88 -6.64 -3.57
N ALA A 188 -4.80 -5.96 -4.26
CA ALA A 188 -6.22 -6.27 -4.19
C ALA A 188 -6.51 -7.69 -4.68
N ALA A 189 -5.97 -8.09 -5.83
CA ALA A 189 -6.18 -9.43 -6.40
C ALA A 189 -5.69 -10.51 -5.44
N ILE A 190 -4.49 -10.37 -4.89
CA ILE A 190 -3.94 -11.29 -3.89
C ILE A 190 -4.79 -11.28 -2.61
N CYS A 191 -5.21 -10.10 -2.16
CA CYS A 191 -6.10 -9.98 -1.01
C CYS A 191 -7.37 -10.84 -1.19
N PHE A 192 -8.02 -10.77 -2.35
CA PHE A 192 -9.21 -11.57 -2.63
C PHE A 192 -8.93 -13.08 -2.69
N MET A 193 -7.77 -13.50 -3.17
CA MET A 193 -7.38 -14.91 -3.21
C MET A 193 -7.10 -15.46 -1.80
N VAL A 194 -6.39 -14.71 -0.98
CA VAL A 194 -5.96 -15.13 0.37
C VAL A 194 -7.06 -14.96 1.40
N TYR A 195 -7.92 -13.97 1.21
CA TYR A 195 -8.98 -13.59 2.12
C TYR A 195 -9.88 -14.76 2.57
N LYS A 196 -10.27 -15.62 1.63
CA LYS A 196 -11.13 -16.77 1.93
C LYS A 196 -10.52 -17.71 2.98
N LYS A 197 -9.20 -17.82 2.99
CA LYS A 197 -8.45 -18.66 3.94
C LYS A 197 -8.21 -17.96 5.28
N LEU A 198 -8.03 -16.65 5.29
CA LEU A 198 -7.74 -15.88 6.50
C LEU A 198 -9.00 -15.44 7.27
N SER A 199 -10.14 -15.33 6.60
CA SER A 199 -11.40 -14.88 7.20
C SER A 199 -11.79 -15.63 8.49
N PRO A 200 -11.67 -16.98 8.59
CA PRO A 200 -12.01 -17.70 9.83
C PRO A 200 -11.09 -17.35 11.01
N ILE A 201 -9.82 -17.07 10.72
CA ILE A 201 -8.79 -16.76 11.75
C ILE A 201 -9.01 -15.35 12.29
N LEU A 202 -9.37 -14.42 11.41
CA LEU A 202 -9.59 -13.01 11.76
C LEU A 202 -10.95 -12.79 12.45
N LYS A 203 -11.93 -13.63 12.15
CA LYS A 203 -13.20 -13.69 12.86
C LYS A 203 -13.00 -14.59 14.06
N ASN A 204 -12.80 -14.01 15.24
CA ASN A 204 -12.79 -14.78 16.48
C ASN A 204 -14.11 -15.57 16.61
N THR A 205 -14.16 -16.76 16.03
CA THR A 205 -15.29 -17.68 16.17
C THR A 205 -15.20 -18.24 17.58
N LYS A 206 -15.84 -17.55 18.54
CA LYS A 206 -16.23 -18.22 19.77
C LYS A 206 -17.09 -19.42 19.37
N LYS A 207 -16.52 -20.64 19.48
CA LYS A 207 -17.31 -21.83 19.73
C LYS A 207 -17.91 -21.76 21.13
#